data_23012d9f2c655c543c3520eaee4ccbdf
#
_entry.id   23012d9f2c655c543c3520eaee4ccbdf
#
_cell.length_a   1.000
_cell.length_b   1.000
_cell.length_c   1.000
_cell.angle_alpha   90.00
_cell.angle_beta   90.00
_cell.angle_gamma   90.00
#
_symmetry.space_group_name_H-M   'P 1'
#
loop_
_entity.id
_entity.type
_entity.pdbx_description
1 polymer ?
#
loop_
_entity_poly.entity_id
_entity_poly.type
_entity_poly.pdbx_seq_one_letter_code
_entity_poly.pdbx_strand_id
1 'polypeptide(L)'
;AMSISAAWLWAPGLFLSAQQAYVNGLVGLFWFCLGNFITLTFFGFFAKKIRDQEPDGFTFTEYVKNRFSGNAYWFYRVEMIILAVCGFAINLIAGGTTVALLTGMDYTLSTILMSMVALLYAFRNGLKATVVTEIIKISVVWIGVLVLVPMVVSTAGGIDVVKAGMDGIKGSGGSIIGTSFAWSVFTSFGIAAFLGHMGGTWRDNSFYQRAFAIKPESIIPA
;
A
#
# COMPACT_ATOMS: atom_id res chain seq x y z
N ALA A 1 -4.58 -12.81 -6.53
CA ALA A 1 -3.30 -12.40 -5.91
C ALA A 1 -2.73 -11.14 -6.57
N MET A 2 -2.35 -11.16 -7.84
CA MET A 2 -1.65 -10.03 -8.50
C MET A 2 -2.38 -8.69 -8.38
N SER A 3 -3.72 -8.66 -8.51
CA SER A 3 -4.50 -7.42 -8.40
C SER A 3 -4.49 -6.86 -6.97
N ILE A 4 -4.58 -7.69 -5.94
CA ILE A 4 -4.51 -7.26 -4.55
C ILE A 4 -3.11 -6.73 -4.23
N SER A 5 -2.05 -7.45 -4.64
CA SER A 5 -0.67 -7.00 -4.45
C SER A 5 -0.38 -5.68 -5.17
N ALA A 6 -0.90 -5.52 -6.40
CA ALA A 6 -0.74 -4.29 -7.15
C ALA A 6 -1.53 -3.11 -6.55
N ALA A 7 -2.72 -3.37 -6.01
CA ALA A 7 -3.52 -2.36 -5.31
C ALA A 7 -2.84 -1.89 -4.01
N TRP A 8 -2.08 -2.79 -3.35
CA TRP A 8 -1.32 -2.47 -2.15
C TRP A 8 -0.10 -1.57 -2.42
N LEU A 9 0.46 -1.62 -3.63
CA LEU A 9 1.57 -0.77 -4.03
C LEU A 9 1.06 0.64 -4.36
N TRP A 10 1.28 1.57 -3.47
CA TRP A 10 0.93 2.98 -3.59
C TRP A 10 2.13 3.89 -3.38
N ALA A 11 2.12 5.07 -4.00
CA ALA A 11 3.27 5.97 -3.99
C ALA A 11 3.73 6.36 -2.58
N PRO A 12 2.85 6.75 -1.64
CA PRO A 12 3.25 7.08 -0.27
C PRO A 12 3.97 5.95 0.45
N GLY A 13 3.63 4.69 0.17
CA GLY A 13 4.31 3.53 0.76
C GLY A 13 5.77 3.43 0.32
N LEU A 14 6.08 3.76 -0.93
CA LEU A 14 7.45 3.81 -1.44
C LEU A 14 8.26 4.92 -0.74
N PHE A 15 7.69 6.12 -0.61
CA PHE A 15 8.37 7.22 0.09
C PHE A 15 8.60 6.90 1.56
N LEU A 16 7.60 6.35 2.25
CA LEU A 16 7.71 5.99 3.66
C LEU A 16 8.73 4.87 3.88
N SER A 17 8.77 3.86 3.02
CA SER A 17 9.76 2.78 3.11
C SER A 17 11.18 3.31 2.90
N ALA A 18 11.38 4.19 1.90
CA ALA A 18 12.67 4.83 1.65
C ALA A 18 13.09 5.72 2.83
N GLN A 19 12.17 6.51 3.39
CA GLN A 19 12.43 7.33 4.57
C GLN A 19 12.82 6.48 5.78
N GLN A 20 12.11 5.37 6.03
CA GLN A 20 12.44 4.47 7.13
C GLN A 20 13.80 3.79 6.94
N ALA A 21 14.10 3.37 5.72
CA ALA A 21 15.42 2.83 5.40
C ALA A 21 16.54 3.86 5.60
N TYR A 22 16.31 5.10 5.19
CA TYR A 22 17.29 6.18 5.35
C TYR A 22 17.52 6.56 6.83
N VAL A 23 16.43 6.73 7.59
CA VAL A 23 16.53 7.23 8.99
C VAL A 23 16.92 6.10 9.95
N ASN A 24 16.22 4.97 9.89
CA ASN A 24 16.31 3.88 10.87
C ASN A 24 16.98 2.62 10.30
N GLY A 25 17.48 2.70 9.08
CA GLY A 25 18.15 1.59 8.41
C GLY A 25 17.25 0.37 8.22
N LEU A 26 17.85 -0.80 8.25
CA LEU A 26 17.17 -2.07 8.07
C LEU A 26 16.09 -2.33 9.13
N VAL A 27 16.25 -1.81 10.35
CA VAL A 27 15.28 -1.92 11.43
C VAL A 27 13.96 -1.24 11.08
N GLY A 28 14.01 -0.01 10.56
CA GLY A 28 12.81 0.73 10.13
C GLY A 28 12.10 0.04 8.97
N LEU A 29 12.87 -0.42 7.98
CA LEU A 29 12.34 -1.16 6.85
C LEU A 29 11.70 -2.49 7.28
N PHE A 30 12.33 -3.22 8.21
CA PHE A 30 11.81 -4.48 8.74
C PHE A 30 10.44 -4.29 9.38
N TRP A 31 10.27 -3.35 10.30
CA TRP A 31 8.99 -3.12 10.96
C TRP A 31 7.91 -2.63 9.99
N PHE A 32 8.30 -1.82 8.99
CA PHE A 32 7.39 -1.42 7.92
C PHE A 32 6.91 -2.63 7.10
N CYS A 33 7.82 -3.46 6.62
CA CYS A 33 7.51 -4.63 5.80
C CYS A 33 6.73 -5.69 6.58
N LEU A 34 7.08 -5.95 7.83
CA LEU A 34 6.41 -6.92 8.68
C LEU A 34 4.94 -6.53 8.92
N GLY A 35 4.68 -5.25 9.20
CA GLY A 35 3.32 -4.73 9.34
C GLY A 35 2.47 -4.93 8.09
N ASN A 36 3.04 -4.66 6.92
CA ASN A 36 2.38 -4.90 5.63
C ASN A 36 2.10 -6.38 5.38
N PHE A 37 3.08 -7.25 5.61
CA PHE A 37 2.97 -8.69 5.40
C PHE A 37 1.87 -9.30 6.27
N ILE A 38 1.87 -9.00 7.57
CA ILE A 38 0.87 -9.50 8.52
C ILE A 38 -0.53 -9.03 8.11
N THR A 39 -0.67 -7.74 7.77
CA THR A 39 -1.97 -7.16 7.37
C THR A 39 -2.58 -7.88 6.17
N LEU A 40 -1.80 -8.12 5.12
CA LEU A 40 -2.27 -8.80 3.91
C LEU A 40 -2.58 -10.28 4.16
N THR A 41 -1.74 -10.95 4.96
CA THR A 41 -1.95 -12.36 5.30
C THR A 41 -3.27 -12.55 6.04
N PHE A 42 -3.54 -11.73 7.05
CA PHE A 42 -4.80 -11.83 7.80
C PHE A 42 -6.01 -11.32 7.01
N PHE A 43 -5.82 -10.41 6.06
CA PHE A 43 -6.91 -9.97 5.18
C PHE A 43 -7.58 -11.14 4.45
N GLY A 44 -6.82 -12.11 3.94
CA GLY A 44 -7.34 -13.28 3.25
C GLY A 44 -8.35 -14.07 4.10
N PHE A 45 -8.05 -14.28 5.38
CA PHE A 45 -8.97 -14.97 6.30
C PHE A 45 -10.25 -14.17 6.56
N PHE A 46 -10.15 -12.86 6.76
CA PHE A 46 -11.32 -11.99 6.92
C PHE A 46 -12.17 -11.93 5.66
N ALA A 47 -11.54 -11.74 4.51
CA ALA A 47 -12.23 -11.69 3.22
C ALA A 47 -13.00 -12.99 2.95
N LYS A 48 -12.38 -14.15 3.22
CA LYS A 48 -13.05 -15.44 3.08
C LYS A 48 -14.25 -15.55 4.02
N LYS A 49 -14.08 -15.25 5.31
CA LYS A 49 -15.17 -15.31 6.30
C LYS A 49 -16.35 -14.42 5.92
N ILE A 50 -16.09 -13.22 5.44
CA ILE A 50 -17.14 -12.29 5.01
C ILE A 50 -17.81 -12.79 3.72
N ARG A 51 -17.04 -13.32 2.77
CA ARG A 51 -17.57 -13.91 1.55
C ARG A 51 -18.47 -15.12 1.83
N ASP A 52 -18.11 -15.97 2.78
CA ASP A 52 -18.90 -17.13 3.20
C ASP A 52 -20.23 -16.71 3.86
N GLN A 53 -20.28 -15.54 4.52
CA GLN A 53 -21.48 -15.00 5.15
C GLN A 53 -22.38 -14.23 4.18
N GLU A 54 -21.83 -13.67 3.11
CA GLU A 54 -22.54 -12.91 2.07
C GLU A 54 -22.18 -13.46 0.68
N PRO A 55 -22.70 -14.64 0.32
CA PRO A 55 -22.35 -15.32 -0.96
C PRO A 55 -22.71 -14.48 -2.18
N ASP A 56 -23.81 -13.73 -2.12
CA ASP A 56 -24.33 -12.88 -3.20
C ASP A 56 -23.90 -11.40 -3.07
N GLY A 57 -23.13 -11.06 -2.01
CA GLY A 57 -22.65 -9.71 -1.79
C GLY A 57 -21.55 -9.31 -2.75
N PHE A 58 -21.47 -8.00 -3.05
CA PHE A 58 -20.43 -7.42 -3.91
C PHE A 58 -19.51 -6.45 -3.15
N THR A 59 -19.93 -5.98 -2.00
CA THR A 59 -19.21 -4.94 -1.26
C THR A 59 -19.22 -5.20 0.25
N PHE A 60 -18.17 -4.76 0.91
CA PHE A 60 -18.13 -4.78 2.37
C PHE A 60 -19.22 -3.90 2.99
N THR A 61 -19.64 -2.86 2.29
CA THR A 61 -20.73 -1.98 2.70
C THR A 61 -22.06 -2.73 2.82
N GLU A 62 -22.33 -3.68 1.92
CA GLU A 62 -23.53 -4.55 2.01
C GLU A 62 -23.47 -5.46 3.23
N TYR A 63 -22.31 -6.07 3.48
CA TYR A 63 -22.10 -6.87 4.70
C TYR A 63 -22.37 -6.05 5.96
N VAL A 64 -21.85 -4.83 6.05
CA VAL A 64 -22.12 -3.94 7.21
C VAL A 64 -23.60 -3.63 7.34
N LYS A 65 -24.31 -3.37 6.24
CA LYS A 65 -25.75 -3.13 6.22
C LYS A 65 -26.56 -4.33 6.72
N ASN A 66 -26.22 -5.52 6.27
CA ASN A 66 -26.95 -6.75 6.57
C ASN A 66 -26.65 -7.29 7.98
N ARG A 67 -25.43 -7.06 8.47
CA ARG A 67 -24.96 -7.60 9.76
C ARG A 67 -25.20 -6.67 10.93
N PHE A 68 -25.18 -5.35 10.71
CA PHE A 68 -25.23 -4.33 11.74
C PHE A 68 -26.46 -3.41 11.55
N SER A 69 -26.52 -2.34 12.30
CA SER A 69 -27.61 -1.37 12.24
C SER A 69 -27.47 -0.41 11.04
N GLY A 70 -28.59 0.25 10.67
CA GLY A 70 -28.58 1.32 9.67
C GLY A 70 -27.62 2.48 10.02
N ASN A 71 -27.45 2.79 11.31
CA ASN A 71 -26.51 3.82 11.76
C ASN A 71 -25.06 3.39 11.50
N ALA A 72 -24.72 2.13 11.76
CA ALA A 72 -23.40 1.58 11.45
C ALA A 72 -23.09 1.62 9.94
N TYR A 73 -24.08 1.31 9.12
CA TYR A 73 -23.96 1.41 7.65
C TYR A 73 -23.65 2.84 7.19
N TRP A 74 -24.38 3.85 7.70
CA TRP A 74 -24.17 5.24 7.32
C TRP A 74 -22.81 5.77 7.81
N PHE A 75 -22.46 5.44 9.05
CA PHE A 75 -21.14 5.78 9.60
C PHE A 75 -20.00 5.22 8.74
N TYR A 76 -20.07 3.94 8.43
CA TYR A 76 -19.07 3.28 7.58
C TYR A 76 -19.00 3.91 6.18
N ARG A 77 -20.14 4.25 5.59
CA ARG A 77 -20.22 4.88 4.27
C ARG A 77 -19.55 6.24 4.22
N VAL A 78 -19.80 7.09 5.23
CA VAL A 78 -19.14 8.40 5.35
C VAL A 78 -17.63 8.22 5.52
N GLU A 79 -17.22 7.30 6.36
CA GLU A 79 -15.81 6.97 6.58
C GLU A 79 -15.12 6.51 5.30
N MET A 80 -15.78 5.68 4.47
CA MET A 80 -15.24 5.26 3.17
C MET A 80 -15.03 6.42 2.20
N ILE A 81 -15.92 7.40 2.18
CA ILE A 81 -15.77 8.60 1.36
C ILE A 81 -14.54 9.41 1.82
N ILE A 82 -14.40 9.62 3.12
CA ILE A 82 -13.25 10.34 3.69
C ILE A 82 -11.94 9.60 3.35
N LEU A 83 -11.90 8.28 3.54
CA LEU A 83 -10.74 7.45 3.22
C LEU A 83 -10.37 7.55 1.74
N ALA A 84 -11.37 7.50 0.84
CA ALA A 84 -11.12 7.60 -0.60
C ALA A 84 -10.55 8.97 -1.00
N VAL A 85 -11.10 10.05 -0.45
CA VAL A 85 -10.62 11.42 -0.71
C VAL A 85 -9.20 11.60 -0.16
N CYS A 86 -8.95 11.21 1.08
CA CYS A 86 -7.62 11.30 1.69
C CYS A 86 -6.59 10.42 0.94
N GLY A 87 -6.95 9.20 0.61
CA GLY A 87 -6.08 8.29 -0.13
C GLY A 87 -5.73 8.82 -1.52
N PHE A 88 -6.71 9.38 -2.23
CA PHE A 88 -6.47 10.02 -3.52
C PHE A 88 -5.55 11.24 -3.39
N ALA A 89 -5.81 12.12 -2.42
CA ALA A 89 -4.99 13.31 -2.17
C ALA A 89 -3.53 12.95 -1.84
N ILE A 90 -3.30 11.97 -0.96
CA ILE A 90 -1.94 11.53 -0.58
C ILE A 90 -1.18 10.96 -1.79
N ASN A 91 -1.86 10.17 -2.65
CA ASN A 91 -1.24 9.66 -3.88
C ASN A 91 -0.94 10.76 -4.89
N LEU A 92 -1.80 11.77 -5.00
CA LEU A 92 -1.56 12.94 -5.86
C LEU A 92 -0.36 13.76 -5.38
N ILE A 93 -0.24 13.98 -4.06
CA ILE A 93 0.93 14.67 -3.48
C ILE A 93 2.21 13.92 -3.84
N ALA A 94 2.26 12.63 -3.58
CA ALA A 94 3.43 11.81 -3.87
C ALA A 94 3.75 11.77 -5.37
N GLY A 95 2.76 11.50 -6.21
CA GLY A 95 2.93 11.42 -7.66
C GLY A 95 3.27 12.77 -8.29
N GLY A 96 2.54 13.83 -7.93
CA GLY A 96 2.79 15.20 -8.41
C GLY A 96 4.19 15.69 -8.06
N THR A 97 4.64 15.45 -6.82
CA THR A 97 6.01 15.75 -6.40
C THR A 97 7.04 14.99 -7.25
N THR A 98 6.82 13.70 -7.49
CA THR A 98 7.74 12.88 -8.30
C THR A 98 7.82 13.40 -9.73
N VAL A 99 6.69 13.67 -10.38
CA VAL A 99 6.67 14.19 -11.75
C VAL A 99 7.33 15.57 -11.81
N ALA A 100 7.03 16.45 -10.88
CA ALA A 100 7.64 17.78 -10.82
C ALA A 100 9.17 17.71 -10.69
N LEU A 101 9.67 16.85 -9.80
CA LEU A 101 11.12 16.66 -9.58
C LEU A 101 11.83 16.07 -10.81
N LEU A 102 11.21 15.11 -11.50
CA LEU A 102 11.83 14.43 -12.63
C LEU A 102 11.78 15.24 -13.92
N THR A 103 10.74 16.07 -14.11
CA THR A 103 10.52 16.81 -15.35
C THR A 103 10.86 18.29 -15.27
N GLY A 104 11.04 18.84 -14.06
CA GLY A 104 11.15 20.27 -13.82
C GLY A 104 9.83 21.04 -14.00
N MET A 105 8.71 20.34 -14.15
CA MET A 105 7.38 20.94 -14.30
C MET A 105 6.90 21.52 -12.97
N ASP A 106 6.07 22.56 -13.05
CA ASP A 106 5.38 23.10 -11.86
C ASP A 106 4.57 22.01 -11.15
N TYR A 107 4.65 21.98 -9.81
CA TYR A 107 3.97 20.99 -8.98
C TYR A 107 2.44 20.99 -9.17
N THR A 108 1.84 22.17 -9.23
CA THR A 108 0.39 22.31 -9.38
C THR A 108 -0.07 21.78 -10.73
N LEU A 109 0.65 22.12 -11.81
CA LEU A 109 0.37 21.61 -13.14
C LEU A 109 0.53 20.10 -13.22
N SER A 110 1.60 19.54 -12.66
CA SER A 110 1.84 18.10 -12.58
C SER A 110 0.70 17.37 -11.86
N THR A 111 0.25 17.91 -10.74
CA THR A 111 -0.84 17.33 -9.92
C THR A 111 -2.18 17.40 -10.66
N ILE A 112 -2.49 18.51 -11.33
CA ILE A 112 -3.72 18.65 -12.11
C ILE A 112 -3.73 17.66 -13.29
N LEU A 113 -2.64 17.55 -14.04
CA LEU A 113 -2.54 16.61 -15.17
C LEU A 113 -2.71 15.16 -14.72
N MET A 114 -2.05 14.77 -13.61
CA MET A 114 -2.22 13.42 -13.04
C MET A 114 -3.65 13.16 -12.60
N SER A 115 -4.30 14.14 -11.96
CA SER A 115 -5.70 14.02 -11.54
C SER A 115 -6.62 13.81 -12.73
N MET A 116 -6.43 14.58 -13.80
CA MET A 116 -7.22 14.48 -15.03
C MET A 116 -7.07 13.10 -15.67
N VAL A 117 -5.84 12.60 -15.80
CA VAL A 117 -5.58 11.27 -16.36
C VAL A 117 -6.24 10.18 -15.50
N ALA A 118 -6.10 10.27 -14.16
CA ALA A 118 -6.71 9.32 -13.24
C ALA A 118 -8.24 9.29 -13.34
N LEU A 119 -8.88 10.45 -13.40
CA LEU A 119 -10.33 10.57 -13.57
C LEU A 119 -10.80 10.03 -14.92
N LEU A 120 -10.12 10.38 -16.03
CA LEU A 120 -10.49 9.95 -17.37
C LEU A 120 -10.52 8.43 -17.51
N TYR A 121 -9.51 7.72 -17.00
CA TYR A 121 -9.55 6.25 -17.10
C TYR A 121 -10.54 5.61 -16.11
N ALA A 122 -10.74 6.20 -14.93
CA ALA A 122 -11.66 5.69 -13.94
C ALA A 122 -13.13 5.77 -14.40
N PHE A 123 -13.51 6.87 -15.03
CA PHE A 123 -14.88 7.04 -15.54
C PHE A 123 -15.24 6.08 -16.67
N ARG A 124 -14.27 5.62 -17.44
CA ARG A 124 -14.55 4.90 -18.69
C ARG A 124 -14.81 3.40 -18.50
N ASN A 125 -14.17 2.71 -17.54
CA ASN A 125 -14.12 1.25 -17.55
C ASN A 125 -14.27 0.54 -16.18
N GLY A 126 -14.43 1.24 -15.08
CA GLY A 126 -14.69 0.64 -13.76
C GLY A 126 -13.65 -0.39 -13.29
N LEU A 127 -14.09 -1.41 -12.56
CA LEU A 127 -13.24 -2.43 -11.93
C LEU A 127 -12.40 -3.23 -12.94
N LYS A 128 -12.93 -3.52 -14.13
CA LYS A 128 -12.21 -4.29 -15.16
C LYS A 128 -10.96 -3.57 -15.65
N ALA A 129 -11.06 -2.26 -15.90
CA ALA A 129 -9.91 -1.46 -16.29
C ALA A 129 -8.88 -1.37 -15.17
N THR A 130 -9.34 -1.25 -13.92
CA THR A 130 -8.45 -1.21 -12.75
C THR A 130 -7.61 -2.50 -12.68
N VAL A 131 -8.21 -3.67 -12.83
CA VAL A 131 -7.47 -4.95 -12.82
C VAL A 131 -6.43 -5.03 -13.93
N VAL A 132 -6.75 -4.58 -15.15
CA VAL A 132 -5.80 -4.57 -16.28
C VAL A 132 -4.63 -3.62 -16.00
N THR A 133 -4.93 -2.40 -15.54
CA THR A 133 -3.88 -1.43 -15.20
C THR A 133 -3.00 -1.89 -14.03
N GLU A 134 -3.55 -2.64 -13.08
CA GLU A 134 -2.80 -3.24 -11.97
C GLU A 134 -1.80 -4.31 -12.44
N ILE A 135 -2.16 -5.12 -13.43
CA ILE A 135 -1.24 -6.10 -14.02
C ILE A 135 -0.08 -5.39 -14.73
N ILE A 136 -0.39 -4.34 -15.50
CA ILE A 136 0.64 -3.52 -16.17
C ILE A 136 1.55 -2.87 -15.12
N LYS A 137 0.95 -2.26 -14.10
CA LYS A 137 1.69 -1.61 -13.01
C LYS A 137 2.68 -2.55 -12.32
N ILE A 138 2.23 -3.74 -11.91
CA ILE A 138 3.11 -4.70 -11.24
C ILE A 138 4.25 -5.18 -12.15
N SER A 139 3.98 -5.36 -13.44
CA SER A 139 5.01 -5.74 -14.42
C SER A 139 6.06 -4.65 -14.58
N VAL A 140 5.64 -3.38 -14.71
CA VAL A 140 6.56 -2.22 -14.78
C VAL A 140 7.38 -2.10 -13.49
N VAL A 141 6.77 -2.31 -12.32
CA VAL A 141 7.48 -2.29 -11.03
C VAL A 141 8.57 -3.36 -10.99
N TRP A 142 8.27 -4.60 -11.38
CA TRP A 142 9.26 -5.67 -11.41
C TRP A 142 10.41 -5.39 -12.37
N ILE A 143 10.11 -4.91 -13.58
CA ILE A 143 11.15 -4.51 -14.55
C ILE A 143 11.99 -3.38 -13.96
N GLY A 144 11.35 -2.37 -13.37
CA GLY A 144 12.03 -1.26 -12.71
C GLY A 144 12.98 -1.74 -11.60
N VAL A 145 12.53 -2.62 -10.71
CA VAL A 145 13.36 -3.18 -9.64
C VAL A 145 14.58 -3.93 -10.22
N LEU A 146 14.36 -4.79 -11.21
CA LEU A 146 15.44 -5.59 -11.84
C LEU A 146 16.51 -4.73 -12.55
N VAL A 147 16.12 -3.57 -13.06
CA VAL A 147 17.03 -2.65 -13.77
C VAL A 147 17.63 -1.63 -12.81
N LEU A 148 16.78 -0.95 -12.01
CA LEU A 148 17.21 0.18 -11.18
C LEU A 148 18.05 -0.26 -9.97
N VAL A 149 17.75 -1.42 -9.36
CA VAL A 149 18.50 -1.85 -8.17
C VAL A 149 19.98 -2.13 -8.51
N PRO A 150 20.34 -2.94 -9.54
CA PRO A 150 21.73 -3.11 -9.92
C PRO A 150 22.41 -1.81 -10.35
N MET A 151 21.69 -0.95 -11.08
CA MET A 151 22.22 0.34 -11.52
C MET A 151 22.54 1.25 -10.34
N VAL A 152 21.64 1.38 -9.35
CA VAL A 152 21.85 2.18 -8.14
C VAL A 152 22.99 1.61 -7.31
N VAL A 153 23.06 0.29 -7.13
CA VAL A 153 24.16 -0.36 -6.40
C VAL A 153 25.52 -0.07 -7.06
N SER A 154 25.59 -0.16 -8.40
CA SER A 154 26.84 0.11 -9.12
C SER A 154 27.25 1.58 -9.05
N THR A 155 26.31 2.51 -9.19
CA THR A 155 26.59 3.95 -9.10
C THR A 155 26.90 4.42 -7.66
N ALA A 156 26.37 3.74 -6.65
CA ALA A 156 26.66 4.05 -5.25
C ALA A 156 28.09 3.59 -4.81
N GLY A 157 28.78 2.81 -5.62
CA GLY A 157 30.12 2.29 -5.28
C GLY A 157 30.13 0.81 -4.86
N GLY A 158 29.03 0.09 -5.18
CA GLY A 158 28.93 -1.35 -4.97
C GLY A 158 28.18 -1.78 -3.72
N ILE A 159 28.15 -3.10 -3.52
CA ILE A 159 27.35 -3.72 -2.44
C ILE A 159 27.87 -3.36 -1.03
N ASP A 160 29.15 -3.06 -0.89
CA ASP A 160 29.72 -2.75 0.43
C ASP A 160 29.28 -1.37 0.92
N VAL A 161 29.09 -0.41 0.02
CA VAL A 161 28.49 0.89 0.36
C VAL A 161 27.03 0.72 0.77
N VAL A 162 26.29 -0.15 0.08
CA VAL A 162 24.90 -0.47 0.46
C VAL A 162 24.85 -1.12 1.85
N LYS A 163 25.75 -2.07 2.13
CA LYS A 163 25.85 -2.69 3.47
C LYS A 163 26.16 -1.67 4.56
N ALA A 164 27.08 -0.75 4.31
CA ALA A 164 27.41 0.32 5.25
C ALA A 164 26.20 1.26 5.51
N GLY A 165 25.34 1.44 4.50
CA GLY A 165 24.10 2.22 4.63
C GLY A 165 22.94 1.51 5.34
N MET A 166 23.05 0.21 5.63
CA MET A 166 21.97 -0.58 6.27
C MET A 166 21.63 -0.11 7.68
N ASP A 167 22.54 0.59 8.36
CA ASP A 167 22.29 1.14 9.70
C ASP A 167 21.43 2.40 9.68
N GLY A 168 21.29 3.07 8.52
CA GLY A 168 20.65 4.38 8.43
C GLY A 168 21.42 5.46 9.20
N ILE A 169 20.84 6.65 9.28
CA ILE A 169 21.50 7.77 10.00
C ILE A 169 21.36 7.71 11.53
N LYS A 170 20.42 6.94 12.05
CA LYS A 170 20.15 6.77 13.49
C LYS A 170 20.42 5.36 13.99
N GLY A 171 20.67 4.42 13.10
CA GLY A 171 20.84 3.02 13.44
C GLY A 171 22.16 2.71 14.09
N SER A 172 22.20 1.57 14.74
CA SER A 172 23.39 1.01 15.36
C SER A 172 23.51 -0.46 15.01
N GLY A 173 24.36 -0.78 14.02
CA GLY A 173 24.89 -2.12 13.80
C GLY A 173 23.93 -3.16 13.26
N GLY A 174 22.94 -2.82 12.42
CA GLY A 174 22.20 -3.77 11.57
C GLY A 174 21.35 -4.84 12.27
N SER A 175 21.30 -4.86 13.61
CA SER A 175 20.50 -5.84 14.36
C SER A 175 19.01 -5.48 14.34
N ILE A 176 18.23 -6.30 13.65
CA ILE A 176 16.79 -6.05 13.41
C ILE A 176 15.96 -6.24 14.69
N ILE A 177 16.38 -7.14 15.57
CA ILE A 177 15.67 -7.53 16.80
C ILE A 177 16.66 -7.62 17.96
N GLY A 178 16.19 -7.37 19.18
CA GLY A 178 16.97 -7.60 20.39
C GLY A 178 17.80 -6.43 20.89
N THR A 179 17.86 -5.32 20.15
CA THR A 179 18.54 -4.08 20.62
C THR A 179 17.54 -3.09 21.19
N SER A 180 17.99 -2.21 22.08
CA SER A 180 17.18 -1.08 22.58
C SER A 180 16.71 -0.17 21.45
N PHE A 181 17.53 0.02 20.43
CA PHE A 181 17.19 0.79 19.25
C PHE A 181 16.04 0.11 18.45
N ALA A 182 16.13 -1.18 18.20
CA ALA A 182 15.06 -1.92 17.49
C ALA A 182 13.71 -1.83 18.22
N TRP A 183 13.72 -1.92 19.56
CA TRP A 183 12.51 -1.75 20.36
C TRP A 183 11.98 -0.31 20.33
N SER A 184 12.86 0.68 20.34
CA SER A 184 12.45 2.07 20.22
C SER A 184 11.80 2.38 18.88
N VAL A 185 12.32 1.84 17.77
CA VAL A 185 11.70 1.96 16.44
C VAL A 185 10.38 1.21 16.38
N PHE A 186 10.28 0.02 16.97
CA PHE A 186 9.02 -0.72 17.06
C PHE A 186 7.93 0.08 17.78
N THR A 187 8.23 0.65 18.95
CA THR A 187 7.23 1.37 19.75
C THR A 187 6.86 2.72 19.16
N SER A 188 7.80 3.43 18.56
CA SER A 188 7.55 4.76 17.98
C SER A 188 6.92 4.71 16.58
N PHE A 189 7.26 3.70 15.78
CA PHE A 189 6.84 3.59 14.39
C PHE A 189 6.13 2.27 14.10
N GLY A 190 6.69 1.12 14.50
CA GLY A 190 6.22 -0.21 14.11
C GLY A 190 4.78 -0.48 14.51
N ILE A 191 4.40 -0.16 15.75
CA ILE A 191 3.02 -0.33 16.24
C ILE A 191 2.06 0.54 15.45
N ALA A 192 2.38 1.82 15.26
CA ALA A 192 1.53 2.76 14.54
C ALA A 192 1.36 2.34 13.07
N ALA A 193 2.44 1.93 12.41
CA ALA A 193 2.42 1.42 11.05
C ALA A 193 1.55 0.16 10.94
N PHE A 194 1.72 -0.80 11.84
CA PHE A 194 0.94 -2.03 11.87
C PHE A 194 -0.55 -1.76 12.04
N LEU A 195 -0.94 -0.98 13.04
CA LEU A 195 -2.34 -0.63 13.28
C LEU A 195 -2.95 0.19 12.13
N GLY A 196 -2.17 1.10 11.55
CA GLY A 196 -2.59 1.90 10.40
C GLY A 196 -2.83 1.05 9.16
N HIS A 197 -1.95 0.09 8.86
CA HIS A 197 -2.12 -0.84 7.75
C HIS A 197 -3.32 -1.76 7.96
N MET A 198 -3.49 -2.36 9.15
CA MET A 198 -4.66 -3.17 9.48
C MET A 198 -5.95 -2.37 9.32
N GLY A 199 -6.03 -1.22 9.97
CA GLY A 199 -7.21 -0.35 9.91
C GLY A 199 -7.52 0.12 8.50
N GLY A 200 -6.51 0.45 7.70
CA GLY A 200 -6.68 0.84 6.30
C GLY A 200 -7.23 -0.27 5.42
N THR A 201 -6.60 -1.46 5.46
CA THR A 201 -6.91 -2.57 4.54
C THR A 201 -8.20 -3.29 4.89
N TRP A 202 -8.39 -3.62 6.17
CA TRP A 202 -9.50 -4.48 6.60
C TRP A 202 -10.86 -3.81 6.52
N ARG A 203 -10.92 -2.52 6.35
CA ARG A 203 -12.14 -1.75 6.12
C ARG A 203 -12.30 -1.24 4.69
N ASP A 204 -11.23 -1.31 3.87
CA ASP A 204 -11.28 -0.76 2.51
C ASP A 204 -12.09 -1.65 1.57
N ASN A 205 -13.20 -1.08 1.11
CA ASN A 205 -14.12 -1.75 0.19
C ASN A 205 -13.45 -2.20 -1.11
N SER A 206 -12.41 -1.51 -1.56
CA SER A 206 -11.71 -1.87 -2.81
C SER A 206 -11.03 -3.24 -2.74
N PHE A 207 -10.53 -3.63 -1.58
CA PHE A 207 -9.95 -4.96 -1.36
C PHE A 207 -11.03 -6.05 -1.33
N TYR A 208 -12.15 -5.78 -0.66
CA TYR A 208 -13.28 -6.72 -0.62
C TYR A 208 -13.91 -6.94 -1.99
N GLN A 209 -14.08 -5.89 -2.81
CA GLN A 209 -14.58 -6.03 -4.18
C GLN A 209 -13.73 -7.00 -5.00
N ARG A 210 -12.40 -6.98 -4.83
CA ARG A 210 -11.51 -7.95 -5.49
C ARG A 210 -11.67 -9.36 -4.93
N ALA A 211 -11.86 -9.50 -3.63
CA ALA A 211 -12.13 -10.79 -3.00
C ALA A 211 -13.48 -11.36 -3.44
N PHE A 212 -14.52 -10.53 -3.54
CA PHE A 212 -15.82 -10.93 -4.04
C PHE A 212 -15.84 -11.29 -5.54
N ALA A 213 -14.88 -10.79 -6.31
CA ALA A 213 -14.76 -11.10 -7.75
C ALA A 213 -14.16 -12.49 -8.04
N ILE A 214 -13.65 -13.22 -7.02
CA ILE A 214 -13.09 -14.56 -7.17
C ILE A 214 -13.94 -15.62 -6.47
N LYS A 215 -13.71 -16.90 -6.81
CA LYS A 215 -14.41 -18.01 -6.17
C LYS A 215 -14.02 -18.12 -4.70
N PRO A 216 -14.96 -18.41 -3.77
CA PRO A 216 -14.69 -18.47 -2.33
C PRO A 216 -13.55 -19.42 -1.94
N GLU A 217 -13.46 -20.58 -2.59
CA GLU A 217 -12.38 -21.55 -2.35
C GLU A 217 -11.00 -21.08 -2.78
N SER A 218 -10.94 -20.08 -3.65
CA SER A 218 -9.68 -19.52 -4.17
C SER A 218 -9.18 -18.28 -3.41
N ILE A 219 -9.92 -17.79 -2.40
CA ILE A 219 -9.57 -16.54 -1.70
C ILE A 219 -8.28 -16.70 -0.89
N ILE A 220 -8.12 -17.82 -0.16
CA ILE A 220 -6.93 -18.05 0.67
C ILE A 220 -5.70 -18.42 -0.16
N PRO A 221 -5.78 -19.35 -1.15
CA PRO A 221 -4.62 -19.70 -1.96
C PRO A 221 -4.24 -18.63 -3.01
N ALA A 222 -5.05 -17.61 -3.23
CA ALA A 222 -4.77 -16.52 -4.18
C ALA A 222 -3.91 -15.42 -3.59
#